data_218a48bbeb18cd2c406fd954e3f618ec
#
_entry.id   218a48bbeb18cd2c406fd954e3f618ec
#
_cell.length_a   1.000
_cell.length_b   1.000
_cell.length_c   1.000
_cell.angle_alpha   90.00
_cell.angle_beta   90.00
_cell.angle_gamma   90.00
#
_symmetry.space_group_name_H-M   'P 1'
#
loop_
_entity.id
_entity.type
_entity.pdbx_description
1 polymer ?
#
loop_
_entity_poly.entity_id
_entity_poly.type
_entity_poly.pdbx_seq_one_letter_code
_entity_poly.pdbx_strand_id
1 'polypeptide(L)'
;MASVETTADATILVVEDEELARLIVCDYLKEGGFAVLEASNAEHAIAILEQRADVRAAVRDVVMPGAMDGIALAHLIHARWPRIGLLVLSGKGVPRMAQLPPGTGFLPKPYFGPSIVDRVRAIISPEREASHDP
;
A
#
# COMPACT_ATOMS: atom_id res chain seq x y z
N MET A 1 -18.52 16.66 -3.14
CA MET A 1 -19.13 15.37 -3.21
C MET A 1 -18.31 14.39 -3.98
N ALA A 2 -17.92 14.74 -5.20
CA ALA A 2 -17.14 13.83 -5.99
C ALA A 2 -15.82 13.45 -5.32
N SER A 3 -15.21 14.39 -4.60
CA SER A 3 -13.93 14.11 -3.96
C SER A 3 -14.06 13.07 -2.86
N VAL A 4 -15.18 13.09 -2.13
CA VAL A 4 -15.41 12.10 -1.08
C VAL A 4 -15.62 10.74 -1.69
N GLU A 5 -16.40 10.68 -2.74
CA GLU A 5 -16.67 9.41 -3.41
C GLU A 5 -15.42 8.83 -4.03
N THR A 6 -14.55 9.71 -4.56
CA THR A 6 -13.31 9.24 -5.18
C THR A 6 -12.43 8.49 -4.21
N THR A 7 -12.28 9.01 -2.98
CA THR A 7 -11.45 8.30 -2.00
C THR A 7 -12.13 7.05 -1.51
N ALA A 8 -13.45 7.09 -1.33
CA ALA A 8 -14.18 5.93 -0.83
C ALA A 8 -14.14 4.76 -1.82
N ASP A 9 -14.02 5.07 -3.11
CA ASP A 9 -14.02 4.03 -4.14
C ASP A 9 -12.63 3.63 -4.59
N ALA A 10 -11.60 4.15 -3.94
CA ALA A 10 -10.24 3.84 -4.36
C ALA A 10 -9.94 2.35 -4.18
N THR A 11 -9.16 1.82 -5.11
CA THR A 11 -8.76 0.42 -5.08
C THR A 11 -7.36 0.31 -4.51
N ILE A 12 -7.20 -0.57 -3.54
CA ILE A 12 -5.94 -0.75 -2.82
C ILE A 12 -5.47 -2.17 -3.06
N LEU A 13 -4.19 -2.32 -3.38
CA LEU A 13 -3.57 -3.63 -3.53
C LEU A 13 -2.90 -4.00 -2.20
N VAL A 14 -3.22 -5.18 -1.68
CA VAL A 14 -2.61 -5.70 -0.45
C VAL A 14 -1.72 -6.86 -0.83
N VAL A 15 -0.43 -6.77 -0.49
CA VAL A 15 0.55 -7.80 -0.81
C VAL A 15 1.04 -8.43 0.49
N GLU A 16 0.69 -9.68 0.72
CA GLU A 16 1.02 -10.39 1.95
C GLU A 16 0.96 -11.89 1.67
N ASP A 17 2.03 -12.62 1.98
CA ASP A 17 2.07 -14.05 1.69
C ASP A 17 1.31 -14.89 2.71
N GLU A 18 1.12 -14.40 3.91
CA GLU A 18 0.41 -15.14 4.95
C GLU A 18 -1.07 -14.80 4.86
N GLU A 19 -1.88 -15.83 4.63
CA GLU A 19 -3.29 -15.64 4.28
C GLU A 19 -4.07 -14.90 5.35
N LEU A 20 -3.89 -15.29 6.62
CA LEU A 20 -4.66 -14.67 7.68
C LEU A 20 -4.28 -13.20 7.86
N ALA A 21 -2.99 -12.90 7.81
CA ALA A 21 -2.53 -11.52 7.92
C ALA A 21 -3.07 -10.68 6.78
N ARG A 22 -3.12 -11.27 5.56
CA ARG A 22 -3.66 -10.56 4.41
C ARG A 22 -5.13 -10.25 4.59
N LEU A 23 -5.90 -11.23 5.08
CA LEU A 23 -7.33 -11.04 5.30
C LEU A 23 -7.61 -9.95 6.32
N ILE A 24 -6.79 -9.88 7.38
CA ILE A 24 -6.99 -8.87 8.41
C ILE A 24 -6.81 -7.47 7.83
N VAL A 25 -5.75 -7.27 7.06
CA VAL A 25 -5.51 -5.98 6.43
C VAL A 25 -6.64 -5.63 5.46
N CYS A 26 -7.06 -6.61 4.66
CA CYS A 26 -8.13 -6.38 3.70
C CYS A 26 -9.43 -5.99 4.38
N ASP A 27 -9.75 -6.65 5.50
CA ASP A 27 -10.99 -6.34 6.21
C ASP A 27 -10.99 -4.91 6.73
N TYR A 28 -9.88 -4.44 7.30
CA TYR A 28 -9.81 -3.06 7.75
C TYR A 28 -10.00 -2.07 6.61
N LEU A 29 -9.38 -2.36 5.47
CA LEU A 29 -9.51 -1.46 4.33
C LEU A 29 -10.92 -1.45 3.77
N LYS A 30 -11.56 -2.62 3.70
CA LYS A 30 -12.94 -2.69 3.22
C LYS A 30 -13.88 -1.93 4.15
N GLU A 31 -13.67 -2.06 5.46
CA GLU A 31 -14.48 -1.31 6.40
C GLU A 31 -14.28 0.18 6.24
N GLY A 32 -13.11 0.59 5.78
CA GLY A 32 -12.84 2.00 5.53
C GLY A 32 -13.39 2.51 4.20
N GLY A 33 -14.05 1.65 3.43
CA GLY A 33 -14.68 2.08 2.20
C GLY A 33 -13.86 1.84 0.93
N PHE A 34 -12.74 1.12 1.04
CA PHE A 34 -11.90 0.86 -0.13
C PHE A 34 -12.26 -0.45 -0.80
N ALA A 35 -12.06 -0.50 -2.11
CA ALA A 35 -12.03 -1.75 -2.84
C ALA A 35 -10.64 -2.35 -2.69
N VAL A 36 -10.54 -3.66 -2.57
CA VAL A 36 -9.27 -4.30 -2.26
C VAL A 36 -8.98 -5.41 -3.27
N LEU A 37 -7.73 -5.43 -3.74
CA LEU A 37 -7.18 -6.53 -4.51
C LEU A 37 -6.10 -7.19 -3.67
N GLU A 38 -5.95 -8.50 -3.82
CA GLU A 38 -5.02 -9.27 -2.99
C GLU A 38 -3.95 -9.90 -3.84
N ALA A 39 -2.72 -9.87 -3.35
CA ALA A 39 -1.61 -10.59 -3.95
C ALA A 39 -0.84 -11.31 -2.85
N SER A 40 -0.43 -12.54 -3.11
CA SER A 40 0.30 -13.33 -2.11
C SER A 40 1.81 -13.21 -2.25
N ASN A 41 2.29 -12.60 -3.32
CA ASN A 41 3.72 -12.42 -3.50
C ASN A 41 3.96 -11.27 -4.49
N ALA A 42 5.25 -10.96 -4.68
CA ALA A 42 5.62 -9.83 -5.52
C ALA A 42 5.24 -10.04 -6.98
N GLU A 43 5.43 -11.25 -7.49
CA GLU A 43 5.10 -11.54 -8.89
C GLU A 43 3.62 -11.36 -9.15
N HIS A 44 2.80 -11.84 -8.24
CA HIS A 44 1.35 -11.68 -8.37
C HIS A 44 0.97 -10.20 -8.32
N ALA A 45 1.60 -9.46 -7.43
CA ALA A 45 1.33 -8.02 -7.32
C ALA A 45 1.66 -7.30 -8.63
N ILE A 46 2.79 -7.60 -9.22
CA ILE A 46 3.19 -6.97 -10.47
C ILE A 46 2.21 -7.32 -11.58
N ALA A 47 1.79 -8.60 -11.64
CA ALA A 47 0.83 -9.02 -12.67
C ALA A 47 -0.48 -8.25 -12.56
N ILE A 48 -0.95 -8.03 -11.32
CA ILE A 48 -2.17 -7.26 -11.12
C ILE A 48 -1.99 -5.83 -11.59
N LEU A 49 -0.87 -5.20 -11.22
CA LEU A 49 -0.65 -3.81 -11.58
C LEU A 49 -0.48 -3.61 -13.09
N GLU A 50 0.02 -4.64 -13.78
CA GLU A 50 0.16 -4.54 -15.22
C GLU A 50 -1.20 -4.57 -15.93
N GLN A 51 -2.22 -5.08 -15.28
CA GLN A 51 -3.54 -5.21 -15.88
C GLN A 51 -4.56 -4.21 -15.35
N ARG A 52 -4.26 -3.56 -14.22
CA ARG A 52 -5.21 -2.67 -13.57
C ARG A 52 -4.62 -1.28 -13.43
N ALA A 53 -5.31 -0.31 -14.03
CA ALA A 53 -4.86 1.09 -13.94
C ALA A 53 -5.53 1.83 -12.80
N ASP A 54 -6.43 1.19 -12.07
CA ASP A 54 -7.24 1.86 -11.05
C ASP A 54 -6.69 1.72 -9.64
N VAL A 55 -5.53 1.09 -9.47
CA VAL A 55 -4.95 0.92 -8.13
C VAL A 55 -4.32 2.23 -7.69
N ARG A 56 -4.74 2.72 -6.52
CA ARG A 56 -4.28 3.99 -5.98
C ARG A 56 -3.18 3.84 -4.94
N ALA A 57 -3.14 2.72 -4.25
CA ALA A 57 -2.12 2.48 -3.24
C ALA A 57 -1.84 1.00 -3.12
N ALA A 58 -0.64 0.67 -2.66
CA ALA A 58 -0.24 -0.70 -2.38
C ALA A 58 0.27 -0.78 -0.94
N VAL A 59 -0.22 -1.77 -0.21
CA VAL A 59 0.17 -2.03 1.17
C VAL A 59 0.99 -3.31 1.18
N ARG A 60 2.19 -3.26 1.77
CA ARG A 60 3.08 -4.40 1.74
C ARG A 60 3.79 -4.61 3.06
N ASP A 61 3.90 -5.87 3.47
CA ASP A 61 4.75 -6.25 4.57
C ASP A 61 6.16 -6.50 4.04
N VAL A 62 7.15 -5.79 4.57
CA VAL A 62 8.53 -5.89 4.07
C VAL A 62 9.32 -7.03 4.69
N VAL A 63 8.79 -7.67 5.72
CA VAL A 63 9.50 -8.74 6.41
C VAL A 63 9.07 -10.10 5.87
N MET A 64 8.64 -10.15 4.64
CA MET A 64 8.24 -11.41 4.02
C MET A 64 9.44 -12.11 3.44
N PRO A 65 9.56 -13.42 3.66
CA PRO A 65 10.58 -14.18 2.96
C PRO A 65 10.18 -14.31 1.49
N GLY A 66 11.16 -14.50 0.64
CA GLY A 66 10.86 -14.70 -0.75
C GLY A 66 11.94 -14.16 -1.66
N ALA A 67 11.70 -14.31 -2.95
CA ALA A 67 12.70 -13.96 -3.96
C ALA A 67 12.90 -12.45 -4.06
N MET A 68 11.84 -11.70 -3.81
CA MET A 68 11.93 -10.23 -3.86
C MET A 68 11.43 -9.68 -2.54
N ASP A 69 12.29 -8.99 -1.82
CA ASP A 69 11.90 -8.42 -0.54
C ASP A 69 11.00 -7.21 -0.74
N GLY A 70 10.40 -6.74 0.36
CA GLY A 70 9.44 -5.66 0.30
C GLY A 70 10.04 -4.34 -0.15
N ILE A 71 11.32 -4.11 0.14
CA ILE A 71 11.98 -2.89 -0.28
C ILE A 71 12.16 -2.88 -1.80
N ALA A 72 12.62 -3.99 -2.36
CA ALA A 72 12.79 -4.10 -3.81
C ALA A 72 11.47 -3.92 -4.54
N LEU A 73 10.41 -4.53 -4.03
CA LEU A 73 9.10 -4.38 -4.66
C LEU A 73 8.63 -2.93 -4.59
N ALA A 74 8.85 -2.26 -3.46
CA ALA A 74 8.44 -0.86 -3.34
C ALA A 74 9.14 0.00 -4.39
N HIS A 75 10.44 -0.21 -4.60
CA HIS A 75 11.16 0.55 -5.61
C HIS A 75 10.68 0.23 -7.02
N LEU A 76 10.38 -1.02 -7.29
CA LEU A 76 9.87 -1.40 -8.60
C LEU A 76 8.52 -0.74 -8.89
N ILE A 77 7.62 -0.75 -7.92
CA ILE A 77 6.32 -0.13 -8.09
C ILE A 77 6.48 1.37 -8.30
N HIS A 78 7.33 2.00 -7.48
CA HIS A 78 7.54 3.43 -7.60
C HIS A 78 8.09 3.81 -8.98
N ALA A 79 8.99 3.00 -9.52
CA ALA A 79 9.59 3.29 -10.82
C ALA A 79 8.59 3.13 -11.96
N ARG A 80 7.75 2.08 -11.90
CA ARG A 80 6.86 1.76 -13.01
C ARG A 80 5.50 2.44 -12.88
N TRP A 81 5.04 2.66 -11.67
CA TRP A 81 3.73 3.25 -11.41
C TRP A 81 3.86 4.35 -10.35
N PRO A 82 4.49 5.47 -10.71
CA PRO A 82 4.81 6.49 -9.69
C PRO A 82 3.61 7.13 -9.00
N ARG A 83 2.42 6.98 -9.56
CA ARG A 83 1.22 7.54 -8.94
C ARG A 83 0.66 6.67 -7.83
N ILE A 84 1.09 5.42 -7.74
CA ILE A 84 0.61 4.53 -6.70
C ILE A 84 1.31 4.89 -5.39
N GLY A 85 0.52 5.19 -4.37
CA GLY A 85 1.06 5.41 -3.03
C GLY A 85 1.50 4.11 -2.42
N LEU A 86 2.53 4.16 -1.58
CA LEU A 86 3.06 2.95 -0.95
C LEU A 86 2.94 3.06 0.56
N LEU A 87 2.47 1.99 1.18
CA LEU A 87 2.45 1.86 2.64
C LEU A 87 3.14 0.57 3.00
N VAL A 88 4.16 0.66 3.84
CA VAL A 88 4.94 -0.49 4.26
C VAL A 88 4.59 -0.81 5.70
N LEU A 89 4.23 -2.06 5.95
CA LEU A 89 4.02 -2.58 7.31
C LEU A 89 5.26 -3.38 7.68
N SER A 90 5.76 -3.19 8.89
CA SER A 90 6.98 -3.89 9.27
C SER A 90 6.99 -4.22 10.76
N GLY A 91 7.42 -5.43 11.07
CA GLY A 91 7.65 -5.86 12.43
C GLY A 91 9.11 -5.71 12.80
N LYS A 92 9.72 -6.83 13.22
CA LYS A 92 11.14 -6.83 13.55
C LYS A 92 11.96 -6.56 12.28
N GLY A 93 13.13 -6.00 12.47
CA GLY A 93 13.99 -5.72 11.33
C GLY A 93 13.48 -4.58 10.50
N VAL A 94 12.97 -3.54 11.15
CA VAL A 94 12.41 -2.37 10.50
C VAL A 94 13.41 -1.80 9.49
N PRO A 95 13.01 -1.63 8.23
CA PRO A 95 13.90 -1.03 7.25
C PRO A 95 14.12 0.45 7.57
N ARG A 96 15.25 0.96 7.15
CA ARG A 96 15.48 2.39 7.26
C ARG A 96 14.60 3.10 6.25
N MET A 97 13.98 4.20 6.69
CA MET A 97 13.13 4.96 5.78
C MET A 97 13.90 5.41 4.53
N ALA A 98 15.20 5.67 4.69
CA ALA A 98 16.00 6.08 3.54
C ALA A 98 16.12 5.00 2.47
N GLN A 99 15.81 3.75 2.79
CA GLN A 99 15.85 2.66 1.82
C GLN A 99 14.58 2.53 1.02
N LEU A 100 13.55 3.30 1.35
CA LEU A 100 12.26 3.23 0.68
C LEU A 100 12.12 4.40 -0.29
N PRO A 101 11.27 4.25 -1.32
CA PRO A 101 11.03 5.37 -2.22
C PRO A 101 10.50 6.59 -1.48
N PRO A 102 10.78 7.79 -1.97
CA PRO A 102 10.28 9.01 -1.32
C PRO A 102 8.76 8.97 -1.23
N GLY A 103 8.24 9.45 -0.10
CA GLY A 103 6.80 9.50 0.09
C GLY A 103 6.17 8.21 0.56
N THR A 104 6.94 7.16 0.75
CA THR A 104 6.42 5.90 1.26
C THR A 104 5.96 6.06 2.70
N GLY A 105 4.73 5.61 2.99
CA GLY A 105 4.23 5.57 4.34
C GLY A 105 4.76 4.34 5.07
N PHE A 106 4.85 4.44 6.38
CA PHE A 106 5.39 3.36 7.18
C PHE A 106 4.53 3.17 8.43
N LEU A 107 4.20 1.92 8.74
CA LEU A 107 3.43 1.61 9.94
C LEU A 107 4.06 0.41 10.62
N PRO A 108 4.64 0.60 11.82
CA PRO A 108 5.30 -0.51 12.50
C PRO A 108 4.27 -1.47 13.12
N LYS A 109 4.65 -2.73 13.21
CA LYS A 109 3.85 -3.73 13.89
C LYS A 109 4.29 -3.83 15.36
N PRO A 110 3.39 -4.12 16.26
CA PRO A 110 1.95 -4.22 16.08
C PRO A 110 1.33 -2.84 15.86
N TYR A 111 0.27 -2.80 15.09
CA TYR A 111 -0.40 -1.55 14.78
C TYR A 111 -1.86 -1.62 15.21
N PHE A 112 -2.45 -0.45 15.38
CA PHE A 112 -3.87 -0.33 15.57
C PHE A 112 -4.54 -0.44 14.19
N GLY A 113 -5.44 -1.42 14.02
CA GLY A 113 -5.99 -1.71 12.71
C GLY A 113 -6.50 -0.50 11.92
N PRO A 114 -7.34 0.36 12.53
CA PRO A 114 -7.83 1.54 11.80
C PRO A 114 -6.73 2.49 11.33
N SER A 115 -5.53 2.40 11.90
CA SER A 115 -4.42 3.24 11.44
C SER A 115 -4.04 2.94 10.00
N ILE A 116 -4.26 1.71 9.53
CA ILE A 116 -4.01 1.38 8.13
C ILE A 116 -4.87 2.25 7.23
N VAL A 117 -6.15 2.38 7.58
CA VAL A 117 -7.08 3.18 6.80
C VAL A 117 -6.64 4.63 6.76
N ASP A 118 -6.28 5.19 7.93
CA ASP A 118 -5.86 6.58 8.00
C ASP A 118 -4.61 6.83 7.16
N ARG A 119 -3.65 5.90 7.21
CA ARG A 119 -2.42 6.06 6.44
C ARG A 119 -2.68 5.97 4.96
N VAL A 120 -3.53 5.03 4.54
CA VAL A 120 -3.86 4.90 3.13
C VAL A 120 -4.58 6.15 2.63
N ARG A 121 -5.52 6.67 3.41
CA ARG A 121 -6.20 7.89 3.03
C ARG A 121 -5.24 9.06 2.86
N ALA A 122 -4.28 9.18 3.76
CA ALA A 122 -3.29 10.25 3.66
C ALA A 122 -2.44 10.12 2.40
N ILE A 123 -2.12 8.90 2.02
CA ILE A 123 -1.26 8.65 0.85
C ILE A 123 -1.98 9.02 -0.44
N ILE A 124 -3.27 8.73 -0.53
CA ILE A 124 -4.02 8.96 -1.76
C ILE A 124 -4.82 10.26 -1.74
N SER A 125 -4.67 11.05 -0.70
CA SER A 125 -5.46 12.28 -0.54
C SER A 125 -5.14 13.28 -1.66
N PRO A 126 -6.15 13.91 -2.26
CA PRO A 126 -5.89 14.97 -3.23
C PRO A 126 -5.10 16.14 -2.63
N GLU A 127 -5.27 16.41 -1.34
CA GLU A 127 -4.51 17.46 -0.70
C GLU A 127 -3.02 17.17 -0.71
N ARG A 128 -2.65 15.92 -0.57
CA ARG A 128 -1.25 15.55 -0.62
C ARG A 128 -0.65 15.84 -1.98
N GLU A 129 -1.41 15.56 -3.05
CA GLU A 129 -0.94 15.86 -4.38
C GLU A 129 -0.84 17.36 -4.59
N ALA A 130 -1.82 18.10 -4.09
CA ALA A 130 -1.80 19.54 -4.23
C ALA A 130 -0.62 20.17 -3.50
N SER A 131 -0.22 19.60 -2.38
CA SER A 131 0.89 20.15 -1.60
C SER A 131 2.23 20.00 -2.30
N HIS A 132 2.31 19.19 -3.32
CA HIS A 132 3.53 19.04 -4.11
C HIS A 132 3.68 20.12 -5.17
N ASP A 133 2.63 20.83 -5.43
CA ASP A 133 2.68 21.89 -6.42
C ASP A 133 3.17 23.17 -5.78
N PRO A 134 4.29 23.65 -6.17
CA PRO A 134 4.81 24.91 -5.59
C PRO A 134 4.02 26.12 -6.01
#